data_31c95318cd7884ebe663cfb6a4355025
#
_entry.id   31c95318cd7884ebe663cfb6a4355025
#
_cell.length_a   1.000
_cell.length_b   1.000
_cell.length_c   1.000
_cell.angle_alpha   90.00
_cell.angle_beta   90.00
_cell.angle_gamma   90.00
#
_symmetry.space_group_name_H-M   'P 1'
#
loop_
_entity.id
_entity.type
_entity.pdbx_description
1 polymer ?
#
loop_
_entity_poly.entity_id
_entity_poly.type
_entity_poly.pdbx_seq_one_letter_code
_entity_poly.pdbx_strand_id
1 'polypeptide(L)'
;MDDLNMNNELNSELNIVYRYLLKLGISHIDAEDIVQETAYKYLLYYNSIQTSKIRSWLIRVALNFHYDQCRKRQRFNLYLNEGLLEENDVEIPEMVFLEKERNKELGIALSRLKPHFKELLLLKYQSGLSYDEISKLLDIRVNSVKTNLFRARKQLEKIYKGLNYE
;
A
#
# COMPACT_ATOMS: atom_id res chain seq x y z
N MET A 1 6.44 -5.25 -31.61
CA MET A 1 6.09 -3.91 -31.08
C MET A 1 5.19 -3.96 -29.86
N ASP A 2 4.30 -4.92 -29.78
CA ASP A 2 3.37 -5.01 -28.64
C ASP A 2 4.05 -5.39 -27.32
N ASP A 3 5.09 -6.19 -27.35
CA ASP A 3 5.79 -6.65 -26.14
C ASP A 3 6.56 -5.53 -25.41
N LEU A 4 7.11 -4.58 -26.15
CA LEU A 4 7.83 -3.44 -25.57
C LEU A 4 6.87 -2.46 -24.90
N ASN A 5 5.69 -2.26 -25.48
CA ASN A 5 4.67 -1.39 -24.93
C ASN A 5 4.03 -2.02 -23.67
N MET A 6 3.77 -3.31 -23.71
CA MET A 6 3.26 -4.08 -22.59
C MET A 6 4.24 -4.07 -21.39
N ASN A 7 5.53 -4.22 -21.64
CA ASN A 7 6.56 -4.14 -20.61
C ASN A 7 6.64 -2.75 -19.96
N ASN A 8 6.49 -1.69 -20.75
CA ASN A 8 6.49 -0.32 -20.23
C ASN A 8 5.24 -0.03 -19.38
N GLU A 9 4.08 -0.48 -19.81
CA GLU A 9 2.84 -0.37 -19.03
C GLU A 9 2.93 -1.16 -17.72
N LEU A 10 3.39 -2.40 -17.79
CA LEU A 10 3.57 -3.22 -16.60
C LEU A 10 4.54 -2.59 -15.61
N ASN A 11 5.69 -2.11 -16.08
CA ASN A 11 6.68 -1.46 -15.23
C ASN A 11 6.12 -0.20 -14.56
N SER A 12 5.32 0.57 -15.29
CA SER A 12 4.63 1.75 -14.75
C SER A 12 3.66 1.37 -13.63
N GLU A 13 2.85 0.34 -13.84
CA GLU A 13 1.90 -0.16 -12.83
C GLU A 13 2.61 -0.77 -11.62
N LEU A 14 3.67 -1.54 -11.84
CA LEU A 14 4.48 -2.10 -10.74
C LEU A 14 5.16 -1.00 -9.91
N ASN A 15 5.56 0.10 -10.52
CA ASN A 15 6.11 1.24 -9.80
C ASN A 15 5.07 1.90 -8.88
N ILE A 16 3.82 2.00 -9.34
CA ILE A 16 2.71 2.48 -8.51
C ILE A 16 2.51 1.55 -7.30
N VAL A 17 2.51 0.24 -7.51
CA VAL A 17 2.41 -0.75 -6.43
C VAL A 17 3.57 -0.62 -5.45
N TYR A 18 4.79 -0.50 -5.94
CA TYR A 18 6.00 -0.31 -5.12
C TYR A 18 5.89 0.91 -4.21
N ARG A 19 5.51 2.05 -4.76
CA ARG A 19 5.31 3.30 -4.00
C ARG A 19 4.20 3.15 -2.96
N TYR A 20 3.13 2.46 -3.29
CA TYR A 20 2.05 2.16 -2.37
C TYR A 20 2.55 1.35 -1.17
N LEU A 21 3.31 0.29 -1.42
CA LEU A 21 3.89 -0.55 -0.37
C LEU A 21 4.83 0.25 0.55
N LEU A 22 5.68 1.09 -0.01
CA LEU A 22 6.57 1.95 0.78
C LEU A 22 5.78 2.91 1.67
N LYS A 23 4.71 3.49 1.17
CA LYS A 23 3.86 4.41 1.95
C LYS A 23 3.05 3.70 3.03
N LEU A 24 2.77 2.42 2.86
CA LEU A 24 2.21 1.58 3.93
C LEU A 24 3.21 1.32 5.06
N GLY A 25 4.48 1.63 4.87
CA GLY A 25 5.53 1.40 5.85
C GLY A 25 6.30 0.09 5.66
N ILE A 26 6.14 -0.55 4.51
CA ILE A 26 6.90 -1.77 4.18
C ILE A 26 8.33 -1.37 3.78
N SER A 27 9.33 -2.11 4.27
CA SER A 27 10.72 -1.85 3.96
C SER A 27 11.01 -1.96 2.45
N HIS A 28 12.06 -1.30 1.98
CA HIS A 28 12.49 -1.38 0.58
C HIS A 28 12.72 -2.81 0.11
N ILE A 29 13.42 -3.60 0.92
CA ILE A 29 13.77 -4.97 0.61
C ILE A 29 12.51 -5.82 0.46
N ASP A 30 11.60 -5.71 1.42
CA ASP A 30 10.34 -6.45 1.40
C ASP A 30 9.44 -5.98 0.24
N ALA A 31 9.38 -4.69 -0.02
CA ALA A 31 8.59 -4.13 -1.13
C ALA A 31 9.13 -4.59 -2.49
N GLU A 32 10.44 -4.61 -2.68
CA GLU A 32 11.06 -5.15 -3.90
C GLU A 32 10.72 -6.63 -4.09
N ASP A 33 10.84 -7.44 -3.06
CA ASP A 33 10.49 -8.86 -3.11
C ASP A 33 9.02 -9.07 -3.47
N ILE A 34 8.12 -8.31 -2.86
CA ILE A 34 6.68 -8.37 -3.13
C ILE A 34 6.39 -7.98 -4.59
N VAL A 35 7.02 -6.92 -5.07
CA VAL A 35 6.84 -6.47 -6.46
C VAL A 35 7.35 -7.50 -7.45
N GLN A 36 8.49 -8.12 -7.21
CA GLN A 36 9.02 -9.19 -8.05
C GLN A 36 8.09 -10.39 -8.11
N GLU A 37 7.60 -10.85 -6.96
CA GLU A 37 6.63 -11.96 -6.90
C GLU A 37 5.31 -11.61 -7.59
N THR A 38 4.85 -10.37 -7.44
CA THR A 38 3.65 -9.87 -8.10
C THR A 38 3.83 -9.83 -9.62
N ALA A 39 4.98 -9.35 -10.09
CA ALA A 39 5.33 -9.35 -11.52
C ALA A 39 5.36 -10.77 -12.09
N TYR A 40 5.96 -11.69 -11.39
CA TYR A 40 6.01 -13.10 -11.79
C TYR A 40 4.61 -13.70 -11.93
N LYS A 41 3.74 -13.49 -10.96
CA LYS A 41 2.34 -13.94 -11.05
C LYS A 41 1.60 -13.27 -12.20
N TYR A 42 1.83 -11.99 -12.44
CA TYR A 42 1.22 -11.30 -13.57
C TYR A 42 1.60 -11.98 -14.89
N LEU A 43 2.87 -12.31 -15.09
CA LEU A 43 3.33 -12.99 -16.31
C LEU A 43 2.71 -14.38 -16.49
N LEU A 44 2.39 -15.09 -15.40
CA LEU A 44 1.72 -16.37 -15.45
C LEU A 44 0.23 -16.25 -15.84
N TYR A 45 -0.44 -15.18 -15.44
CA TYR A 45 -1.89 -15.03 -15.53
C TYR A 45 -2.36 -13.88 -16.41
N TYR A 46 -1.47 -13.21 -17.13
CA TYR A 46 -1.82 -11.98 -17.86
C TYR A 46 -2.96 -12.15 -18.86
N ASN A 47 -3.10 -13.33 -19.49
CA ASN A 47 -4.16 -13.61 -20.45
C ASN A 47 -5.57 -13.62 -19.83
N SER A 48 -5.67 -13.91 -18.55
CA SER A 48 -6.94 -13.95 -17.81
C SER A 48 -7.27 -12.66 -17.08
N ILE A 49 -6.40 -11.67 -17.12
CA ILE A 49 -6.57 -10.39 -16.42
C ILE A 49 -7.11 -9.36 -17.42
N GLN A 50 -8.26 -8.73 -17.08
CA GLN A 50 -8.79 -7.64 -17.88
C GLN A 50 -7.85 -6.42 -17.80
N THR A 51 -7.53 -5.84 -18.96
CA THR A 51 -6.60 -4.70 -19.08
C THR A 51 -6.99 -3.52 -18.18
N SER A 52 -8.29 -3.25 -18.06
CA SER A 52 -8.80 -2.17 -17.19
C SER A 52 -8.66 -2.43 -15.69
N LYS A 53 -8.32 -3.65 -15.28
CA LYS A 53 -8.24 -4.08 -13.88
C LYS A 53 -6.83 -4.51 -13.45
N ILE A 54 -5.83 -4.23 -14.27
CA ILE A 54 -4.43 -4.64 -13.97
C ILE A 54 -3.98 -4.07 -12.63
N ARG A 55 -4.19 -2.78 -12.39
CA ARG A 55 -3.73 -2.11 -11.16
C ARG A 55 -4.35 -2.72 -9.90
N SER A 56 -5.65 -2.88 -9.86
CA SER A 56 -6.34 -3.48 -8.71
C SER A 56 -5.94 -4.93 -8.51
N TRP A 57 -5.72 -5.67 -9.60
CA TRP A 57 -5.22 -7.04 -9.54
C TRP A 57 -3.81 -7.11 -8.95
N LEU A 58 -2.89 -6.27 -9.42
CA LEU A 58 -1.51 -6.20 -8.91
C LEU A 58 -1.46 -5.83 -7.43
N ILE A 59 -2.25 -4.85 -7.01
CA ILE A 59 -2.33 -4.44 -5.61
C ILE A 59 -2.87 -5.57 -4.75
N ARG A 60 -3.91 -6.27 -5.19
CA ARG A 60 -4.46 -7.42 -4.47
C ARG A 60 -3.42 -8.53 -4.28
N VAL A 61 -2.70 -8.88 -5.33
CA VAL A 61 -1.64 -9.90 -5.27
C VAL A 61 -0.53 -9.46 -4.34
N ALA A 62 -0.08 -8.21 -4.46
CA ALA A 62 0.96 -7.65 -3.59
C ALA A 62 0.56 -7.66 -2.11
N LEU A 63 -0.67 -7.26 -1.79
CA LEU A 63 -1.18 -7.28 -0.43
C LEU A 63 -1.32 -8.71 0.11
N ASN A 64 -1.76 -9.64 -0.70
CA ASN A 64 -1.83 -11.04 -0.31
C ASN A 64 -0.44 -11.59 0.07
N PHE A 65 0.59 -11.30 -0.72
CA PHE A 65 1.96 -11.64 -0.38
C PHE A 65 2.41 -11.00 0.92
N HIS A 66 2.13 -9.73 1.10
CA HIS A 66 2.49 -9.01 2.32
C HIS A 66 1.84 -9.62 3.55
N TYR A 67 0.54 -9.89 3.52
CA TYR A 67 -0.17 -10.50 4.65
C TYR A 67 0.29 -11.92 4.92
N ASP A 68 0.60 -12.71 3.89
CA ASP A 68 1.16 -14.05 4.04
C ASP A 68 2.53 -14.02 4.71
N GLN A 69 3.39 -13.07 4.33
CA GLN A 69 4.69 -12.86 4.97
C GLN A 69 4.54 -12.44 6.44
N CYS A 70 3.61 -11.54 6.73
CA CYS A 70 3.32 -11.12 8.10
C CYS A 70 2.86 -12.29 8.97
N ARG A 71 1.97 -13.13 8.45
CA ARG A 71 1.51 -14.34 9.15
C ARG A 71 2.63 -15.32 9.41
N LYS A 72 3.52 -15.54 8.44
CA LYS A 72 4.70 -16.40 8.61
C LYS A 72 5.67 -15.85 9.65
N ARG A 73 5.93 -14.55 9.65
CA ARG A 73 6.78 -13.90 10.67
C ARG A 73 6.16 -13.99 12.07
N GLN A 74 4.87 -13.79 12.21
CA GLN A 74 4.17 -13.93 13.49
C GLN A 74 4.27 -15.35 14.02
N ARG A 75 4.07 -16.37 13.19
CA ARG A 75 4.24 -17.78 13.56
C ARG A 75 5.67 -18.09 13.98
N PHE A 76 6.63 -17.56 13.24
CA PHE A 76 8.05 -17.75 13.53
C PHE A 76 8.44 -17.08 14.85
N ASN A 77 7.99 -15.87 15.10
CA ASN A 77 8.23 -15.14 16.34
C ASN A 77 7.54 -15.80 17.53
N LEU A 78 6.34 -16.31 17.36
CA LEU A 78 5.65 -17.10 18.39
C LEU A 78 6.38 -18.40 18.70
N TYR A 79 7.02 -19.01 17.69
CA TYR A 79 7.78 -20.22 17.85
C TYR A 79 9.15 -19.99 18.52
N LEU A 80 9.81 -18.87 18.22
CA LEU A 80 11.14 -18.55 18.75
C LEU A 80 11.11 -17.81 20.10
N ASN A 81 10.07 -17.06 20.38
CA ASN A 81 9.96 -16.19 21.56
C ASN A 81 8.63 -16.39 22.26
N GLU A 82 8.59 -17.31 23.19
CA GLU A 82 7.60 -17.26 24.25
C GLU A 82 7.89 -16.07 25.17
N GLY A 83 7.77 -14.83 24.70
CA GLY A 83 7.79 -13.72 25.61
C GLY A 83 8.41 -12.37 25.24
N LEU A 84 8.84 -12.12 24.02
CA LEU A 84 9.33 -10.79 23.64
C LEU A 84 8.46 -10.23 22.51
N LEU A 85 7.54 -9.34 22.89
CA LEU A 85 6.96 -8.36 21.99
C LEU A 85 8.05 -7.34 21.69
N GLU A 86 8.85 -7.57 20.67
CA GLU A 86 9.61 -6.48 20.08
C GLU A 86 8.59 -5.59 19.35
N GLU A 87 8.37 -4.41 19.89
CA GLU A 87 7.86 -3.31 19.11
C GLU A 87 8.81 -3.19 17.92
N ASN A 88 8.35 -3.58 16.75
CA ASN A 88 9.06 -3.24 15.53
C ASN A 88 9.02 -1.72 15.44
N ASP A 89 10.13 -1.09 15.79
CA ASP A 89 10.42 0.26 15.34
C ASP A 89 10.25 0.22 13.82
N VAL A 90 9.15 0.77 13.35
CA VAL A 90 8.93 0.97 11.93
C VAL A 90 9.97 1.99 11.50
N GLU A 91 11.13 1.48 11.07
CA GLU A 91 12.08 2.32 10.37
C GLU A 91 11.34 2.94 9.19
N ILE A 92 11.11 4.24 9.28
CA ILE A 92 10.57 5.02 8.17
C ILE A 92 11.59 4.90 7.04
N PRO A 93 11.24 4.27 5.90
CA PRO A 93 12.20 4.09 4.82
C PRO A 93 12.80 5.44 4.41
N GLU A 94 14.12 5.49 4.25
CA GLU A 94 14.86 6.71 3.87
C GLU A 94 14.27 7.45 2.66
N MET A 95 13.59 6.74 1.76
CA MET A 95 12.96 7.37 0.59
C MET A 95 11.76 8.26 0.92
N VAL A 96 11.14 8.14 2.08
CA VAL A 96 10.15 9.13 2.56
C VAL A 96 10.82 10.47 2.78
N PHE A 97 12.13 10.48 3.08
CA PHE A 97 12.92 11.69 3.25
C PHE A 97 13.42 12.32 1.93
N LEU A 98 13.45 11.58 0.82
CA LEU A 98 13.93 12.07 -0.47
C LEU A 98 12.85 12.77 -1.30
N GLU A 99 11.57 12.54 -1.00
CA GLU A 99 10.50 13.38 -1.52
C GLU A 99 10.51 14.70 -0.74
N LYS A 100 10.83 15.77 -1.45
CA LYS A 100 10.99 17.16 -1.04
C LYS A 100 10.13 17.58 0.18
N GLU A 101 10.65 18.48 0.99
CA GLU A 101 10.11 19.06 2.24
C GLU A 101 8.59 19.29 2.30
N ARG A 102 7.92 19.48 1.15
CA ARG A 102 6.45 19.62 1.07
C ARG A 102 5.69 18.36 1.50
N ASN A 103 6.29 17.19 1.37
CA ASN A 103 5.64 15.92 1.67
C ASN A 103 5.96 15.40 3.08
N LYS A 104 6.90 16.04 3.77
CA LYS A 104 7.33 15.62 5.11
C LYS A 104 6.19 15.75 6.13
N GLU A 105 5.50 16.88 6.14
CA GLU A 105 4.36 17.11 7.04
C GLU A 105 3.18 16.18 6.73
N LEU A 106 2.93 15.96 5.44
CA LEU A 106 1.89 15.03 5.01
C LEU A 106 2.26 13.59 5.40
N GLY A 107 3.51 13.20 5.24
CA GLY A 107 4.01 11.89 5.68
C GLY A 107 3.83 11.67 7.18
N ILE A 108 4.14 12.68 7.98
CA ILE A 108 3.92 12.64 9.43
C ILE A 108 2.43 12.53 9.76
N ALA A 109 1.59 13.33 9.10
CA ALA A 109 0.15 13.28 9.31
C ALA A 109 -0.46 11.92 8.94
N LEU A 110 -0.03 11.33 7.83
CA LEU A 110 -0.44 9.99 7.42
C LEU A 110 0.00 8.92 8.43
N SER A 111 1.19 9.04 9.00
CA SER A 111 1.69 8.09 10.00
C SER A 111 0.89 8.10 11.31
N ARG A 112 0.23 9.21 11.61
CA ARG A 112 -0.63 9.37 12.81
C ARG A 112 -2.08 8.94 12.59
N LEU A 113 -2.46 8.62 11.35
CA LEU A 113 -3.79 8.11 11.05
C LEU A 113 -3.94 6.66 11.53
N LYS A 114 -5.20 6.29 11.80
CA LYS A 114 -5.53 4.87 11.98
C LYS A 114 -5.16 4.08 10.73
N PRO A 115 -4.60 2.87 10.88
CA PRO A 115 -4.09 2.10 9.73
C PRO A 115 -5.09 1.93 8.59
N HIS A 116 -6.36 1.64 8.89
CA HIS A 116 -7.37 1.46 7.85
C HIS A 116 -7.73 2.75 7.11
N PHE A 117 -7.65 3.90 7.76
CA PHE A 117 -7.84 5.19 7.11
C PHE A 117 -6.68 5.54 6.19
N LYS A 118 -5.46 5.30 6.65
CA LYS A 118 -4.26 5.45 5.83
C LYS A 118 -4.33 4.57 4.58
N GLU A 119 -4.69 3.30 4.74
CA GLU A 119 -4.85 2.35 3.62
C GLU A 119 -5.88 2.85 2.60
N LEU A 120 -7.05 3.28 3.04
CA LEU A 120 -8.09 3.81 2.15
C LEU A 120 -7.64 5.04 1.38
N LEU A 121 -6.97 5.98 2.03
CA LEU A 121 -6.45 7.18 1.39
C LEU A 121 -5.38 6.85 0.35
N LEU A 122 -4.48 5.92 0.66
CA LEU A 122 -3.45 5.49 -0.27
C LEU A 122 -4.03 4.74 -1.48
N LEU A 123 -5.02 3.89 -1.26
CA LEU A 123 -5.71 3.20 -2.35
C LEU A 123 -6.42 4.18 -3.29
N LYS A 124 -7.07 5.19 -2.75
CA LYS A 124 -7.81 6.16 -3.54
C LYS A 124 -6.90 7.17 -4.25
N TYR A 125 -6.00 7.80 -3.53
CA TYR A 125 -5.24 8.94 -4.02
C TYR A 125 -3.85 8.61 -4.55
N GLN A 126 -3.16 7.66 -3.95
CA GLN A 126 -1.85 7.21 -4.41
C GLN A 126 -1.97 6.23 -5.57
N SER A 127 -2.85 5.24 -5.43
CA SER A 127 -3.01 4.16 -6.40
C SER A 127 -4.09 4.45 -7.45
N GLY A 128 -4.93 5.46 -7.21
CA GLY A 128 -5.96 5.88 -8.16
C GLY A 128 -7.09 4.88 -8.38
N LEU A 129 -7.37 4.03 -7.39
CA LEU A 129 -8.46 3.07 -7.49
C LEU A 129 -9.84 3.74 -7.36
N SER A 130 -10.82 3.20 -8.07
CA SER A 130 -12.22 3.59 -7.94
C SER A 130 -12.82 3.08 -6.62
N TYR A 131 -13.94 3.65 -6.22
CA TYR A 131 -14.69 3.15 -5.06
C TYR A 131 -15.09 1.68 -5.19
N ASP A 132 -15.51 1.25 -6.40
CA ASP A 132 -15.84 -0.14 -6.67
C ASP A 132 -14.64 -1.06 -6.54
N GLU A 133 -13.48 -0.65 -7.04
CA GLU A 133 -12.24 -1.42 -6.94
C GLU A 133 -11.80 -1.57 -5.50
N ILE A 134 -11.86 -0.49 -4.71
CA ILE A 134 -11.56 -0.52 -3.26
C ILE A 134 -12.55 -1.40 -2.52
N SER A 135 -13.84 -1.29 -2.83
CA SER A 135 -14.90 -2.12 -2.26
C SER A 135 -14.62 -3.61 -2.44
N LYS A 136 -14.25 -4.00 -3.65
CA LYS A 136 -13.92 -5.39 -3.98
C LYS A 136 -12.62 -5.85 -3.33
N LEU A 137 -11.61 -4.98 -3.30
CA LEU A 137 -10.30 -5.28 -2.71
C LEU A 137 -10.40 -5.53 -1.20
N LEU A 138 -11.15 -4.70 -0.49
CA LEU A 138 -11.28 -4.76 0.97
C LEU A 138 -12.49 -5.57 1.44
N ASP A 139 -13.31 -6.06 0.51
CA ASP A 139 -14.55 -6.79 0.82
C ASP A 139 -15.50 -6.01 1.74
N ILE A 140 -15.73 -4.74 1.41
CA ILE A 140 -16.66 -3.84 2.10
C ILE A 140 -17.60 -3.19 1.09
N ARG A 141 -18.74 -2.68 1.56
CA ARG A 141 -19.71 -2.01 0.70
C ARG A 141 -19.18 -0.69 0.16
N VAL A 142 -19.56 -0.31 -1.05
CA VAL A 142 -19.17 0.97 -1.68
C VAL A 142 -19.53 2.16 -0.79
N ASN A 143 -20.71 2.15 -0.17
CA ASN A 143 -21.12 3.21 0.76
C ASN A 143 -20.20 3.29 1.99
N SER A 144 -19.72 2.16 2.48
CA SER A 144 -18.73 2.12 3.57
C SER A 144 -17.39 2.71 3.13
N VAL A 145 -16.95 2.43 1.89
CA VAL A 145 -15.74 3.05 1.32
C VAL A 145 -15.88 4.57 1.31
N LYS A 146 -16.98 5.09 0.80
CA LYS A 146 -17.23 6.55 0.73
C LYS A 146 -17.26 7.19 2.10
N THR A 147 -17.97 6.59 3.06
CA THR A 147 -18.09 7.10 4.42
C THR A 147 -16.74 7.09 5.15
N ASN A 148 -16.01 6.00 5.05
CA ASN A 148 -14.70 5.87 5.70
C ASN A 148 -13.64 6.79 5.05
N LEU A 149 -13.68 6.98 3.74
CA LEU A 149 -12.83 7.97 3.07
C LEU A 149 -13.13 9.39 3.52
N PHE A 150 -14.39 9.73 3.68
CA PHE A 150 -14.79 11.05 4.22
C PHE A 150 -14.23 11.26 5.63
N ARG A 151 -14.38 10.26 6.51
CA ARG A 151 -13.83 10.30 7.87
C ARG A 151 -12.31 10.36 7.87
N ALA A 152 -11.67 9.60 6.99
CA ALA A 152 -10.22 9.59 6.86
C ALA A 152 -9.68 10.96 6.43
N ARG A 153 -10.31 11.59 5.44
CA ARG A 153 -9.93 12.94 5.00
C ARG A 153 -10.09 13.98 6.10
N LYS A 154 -11.19 13.93 6.86
CA LYS A 154 -11.40 14.84 7.99
C LYS A 154 -10.38 14.65 9.08
N GLN A 155 -10.07 13.43 9.42
CA GLN A 155 -9.06 13.15 10.44
C GLN A 155 -7.65 13.59 9.97
N LEU A 156 -7.32 13.33 8.71
CA LEU A 156 -6.05 13.79 8.13
C LEU A 156 -5.94 15.33 8.18
N GLU A 157 -6.98 16.02 7.77
CA GLU A 157 -7.04 17.50 7.81
C GLU A 157 -6.83 18.02 9.23
N LYS A 158 -7.48 17.43 10.22
CA LYS A 158 -7.34 17.80 11.62
C LYS A 158 -5.90 17.60 12.12
N ILE A 159 -5.29 16.47 11.81
CA ILE A 159 -3.90 16.16 12.20
C ILE A 159 -2.95 17.13 11.50
N TYR A 160 -3.13 17.35 10.20
CA TYR A 160 -2.29 18.24 9.40
C TYR A 160 -2.32 19.68 9.91
N LYS A 161 -3.50 20.20 10.21
CA LYS A 161 -3.66 21.53 10.82
C LYS A 161 -3.00 21.62 12.20
N GLY A 162 -3.10 20.57 13.01
CA GLY A 162 -2.45 20.50 14.32
C GLY A 162 -0.92 20.56 14.23
N LEU A 163 -0.33 19.99 13.18
CA LEU A 163 1.13 20.05 12.95
C LEU A 163 1.61 21.46 12.60
N ASN A 164 0.82 22.23 11.88
CA ASN A 164 1.18 23.58 11.44
C ASN A 164 1.09 24.64 12.55
N TYR A 165 0.49 24.30 13.70
CA TYR A 165 0.36 25.19 14.86
C TYR A 165 1.35 24.88 15.99
N GLU A 166 2.12 23.83 15.83
CA GLU A 166 3.23 23.50 16.72
C GLU A 166 4.54 24.12 16.22
#